data_23f0eadee8eeeace06ebd5206a98f40f
#
_entry.id   23f0eadee8eeeace06ebd5206a98f40f
#
_cell.length_a   1.000
_cell.length_b   1.000
_cell.length_c   1.000
_cell.angle_alpha   90.00
_cell.angle_beta   90.00
_cell.angle_gamma   90.00
#
_symmetry.space_group_name_H-M   'P 1'
#
loop_
_entity.id
_entity.type
_entity.pdbx_description
1 polymer ?
#
loop_
_entity_poly.entity_id
_entity_poly.type
_entity_poly.pdbx_seq_one_letter_code
_entity_poly.pdbx_strand_id
1 'polypeptide(L)'
;MKKINFLLVILILILVSAQVFPQMVPDYERTAKSESCFNSLLSGIDSDNGGLQAGCAYMLGEVECDKGVIPLLRVLHNDKREEARIIAALSLYKIGDSRGIFAIRQAIGFDDSKRVRRLCKIFYNAYLLKKENPTSTDIALE
;
A
#
# COMPACT_ATOMS: atom_id res chain seq x y z
N MET A 1 4.86 1.27 -62.72
CA MET A 1 5.33 1.91 -61.50
C MET A 1 4.09 2.50 -60.80
N LYS A 2 3.69 1.89 -59.64
CA LYS A 2 2.48 2.31 -58.93
C LYS A 2 2.72 3.65 -58.27
N LYS A 3 1.99 4.67 -58.67
CA LYS A 3 1.93 5.95 -57.95
C LYS A 3 1.31 5.66 -56.56
N ILE A 4 2.16 5.43 -55.58
CA ILE A 4 1.74 5.37 -54.18
C ILE A 4 1.12 6.75 -53.90
N ASN A 5 -0.17 6.79 -53.64
CA ASN A 5 -0.88 8.01 -53.35
C ASN A 5 -0.21 8.72 -52.19
N PHE A 6 0.37 9.86 -52.42
CA PHE A 6 1.02 10.74 -51.44
C PHE A 6 0.08 11.00 -50.22
N LEU A 7 -1.23 11.07 -50.50
CA LEU A 7 -2.28 11.14 -49.45
C LEU A 7 -2.30 9.90 -48.51
N LEU A 8 -2.02 8.72 -49.04
CA LEU A 8 -2.02 7.48 -48.24
C LEU A 8 -0.82 7.43 -47.32
N VAL A 9 0.33 7.95 -47.75
CA VAL A 9 1.54 8.07 -46.92
C VAL A 9 1.33 9.06 -45.79
N ILE A 10 0.68 10.20 -46.08
CA ILE A 10 0.35 11.22 -45.08
C ILE A 10 -0.64 10.65 -44.05
N LEU A 11 -1.67 9.92 -44.50
CA LEU A 11 -2.65 9.29 -43.62
C LEU A 11 -2.01 8.28 -42.67
N ILE A 12 -1.06 7.47 -43.16
CA ILE A 12 -0.31 6.52 -42.35
C ILE A 12 0.59 7.23 -41.33
N LEU A 13 1.24 8.34 -41.74
CA LEU A 13 2.06 9.16 -40.84
C LEU A 13 1.24 9.79 -39.72
N ILE A 14 0.02 10.24 -39.99
CA ILE A 14 -0.90 10.78 -38.99
C ILE A 14 -1.40 9.69 -38.06
N LEU A 15 -1.70 8.48 -38.54
CA LEU A 15 -2.12 7.35 -37.73
C LEU A 15 -1.00 6.84 -36.81
N VAL A 16 0.25 6.85 -37.27
CA VAL A 16 1.41 6.44 -36.47
C VAL A 16 1.72 7.48 -35.39
N SER A 17 1.57 8.79 -35.69
CA SER A 17 1.80 9.85 -34.69
C SER A 17 0.75 9.84 -33.57
N ALA A 18 -0.48 9.43 -33.85
CA ALA A 18 -1.54 9.31 -32.84
C ALA A 18 -1.31 8.17 -31.83
N GLN A 19 -0.48 7.18 -32.17
CA GLN A 19 -0.17 6.03 -31.29
C GLN A 19 0.99 6.32 -30.30
N VAL A 20 1.80 7.35 -30.57
CA VAL A 20 3.00 7.67 -29.76
C VAL A 20 2.68 8.66 -28.63
N PHE A 21 1.54 9.38 -28.71
CA PHE A 21 1.22 10.47 -27.78
C PHE A 21 0.70 10.05 -26.38
N PRO A 22 0.15 8.84 -26.11
CA PRO A 22 -0.33 8.51 -24.78
C PRO A 22 0.76 8.11 -23.77
N GLN A 23 2.02 7.92 -24.21
CA GLN A 23 3.07 7.38 -23.34
C GLN A 23 4.01 8.42 -22.73
N MET A 24 3.77 9.70 -22.98
CA MET A 24 4.62 10.76 -22.45
C MET A 24 3.93 11.58 -21.35
N VAL A 25 3.27 10.87 -20.41
CA VAL A 25 3.05 11.46 -19.09
C VAL A 25 4.37 11.32 -18.35
N PRO A 26 5.07 12.39 -17.99
CA PRO A 26 6.36 12.29 -17.33
C PRO A 26 6.20 11.47 -16.03
N ASP A 27 7.08 10.51 -15.80
CA ASP A 27 7.15 9.74 -14.54
C ASP A 27 7.19 10.65 -13.31
N TYR A 28 7.63 11.89 -13.48
CA TYR A 28 7.63 12.95 -12.49
C TYR A 28 6.22 13.31 -11.96
N GLU A 29 5.22 13.46 -12.84
CA GLU A 29 3.85 13.78 -12.37
C GLU A 29 3.21 12.60 -11.63
N ARG A 30 3.50 11.38 -12.07
CA ARG A 30 3.01 10.16 -11.40
C ARG A 30 3.66 9.99 -10.03
N THR A 31 4.97 10.18 -9.93
CA THR A 31 5.72 10.10 -8.67
C THR A 31 5.36 11.23 -7.71
N ALA A 32 5.25 12.48 -8.18
CA ALA A 32 4.86 13.62 -7.36
C ALA A 32 3.43 13.47 -6.81
N LYS A 33 2.49 12.98 -7.63
CA LYS A 33 1.11 12.70 -7.20
C LYS A 33 1.05 11.56 -6.20
N SER A 34 1.84 10.51 -6.39
CA SER A 34 1.97 9.40 -5.44
C SER A 34 2.54 9.88 -4.11
N GLU A 35 3.59 10.68 -4.13
CA GLU A 35 4.22 11.21 -2.92
C GLU A 35 3.31 12.17 -2.14
N SER A 36 2.58 13.03 -2.84
CA SER A 36 1.55 13.89 -2.23
C SER A 36 0.43 13.05 -1.58
N CYS A 37 -0.01 11.97 -2.22
CA CYS A 37 -0.99 11.05 -1.66
C CYS A 37 -0.47 10.40 -0.36
N PHE A 38 0.76 9.90 -0.35
CA PHE A 38 1.38 9.32 0.85
C PHE A 38 1.51 10.34 1.98
N ASN A 39 1.93 11.56 1.68
CA ASN A 39 2.05 12.62 2.68
C ASN A 39 0.68 12.96 3.29
N SER A 40 -0.39 12.94 2.50
CA SER A 40 -1.76 13.14 2.98
C SER A 40 -2.21 12.00 3.91
N LEU A 41 -1.90 10.74 3.57
CA LEU A 41 -2.20 9.59 4.42
C LEU A 41 -1.40 9.64 5.72
N LEU A 42 -0.11 9.99 5.67
CA LEU A 42 0.74 10.14 6.85
C LEU A 42 0.25 11.26 7.77
N SER A 43 -0.23 12.38 7.21
CA SER A 43 -0.85 13.45 7.98
C SER A 43 -2.18 13.01 8.61
N GLY A 44 -2.99 12.25 7.88
CA GLY A 44 -4.29 11.77 8.34
C GLY A 44 -4.21 10.76 9.48
N ILE A 45 -3.08 10.03 9.60
CA ILE A 45 -2.88 9.06 10.71
C ILE A 45 -2.74 9.75 12.08
N ASP A 46 -2.40 11.05 12.09
CA ASP A 46 -2.30 11.87 13.28
C ASP A 46 -3.58 12.65 13.61
N SER A 47 -4.65 12.40 12.84
CA SER A 47 -5.93 13.07 13.04
C SER A 47 -6.62 12.62 14.34
N ASP A 48 -7.21 13.57 15.06
CA ASP A 48 -8.10 13.30 16.19
C ASP A 48 -9.43 12.64 15.75
N ASN A 49 -9.77 12.74 14.46
CA ASN A 49 -10.92 12.05 13.90
C ASN A 49 -10.58 10.55 13.71
N GLY A 50 -11.15 9.71 14.58
CA GLY A 50 -10.88 8.27 14.59
C GLY A 50 -11.20 7.56 13.28
N GLY A 51 -12.22 8.01 12.55
CA GLY A 51 -12.57 7.45 11.24
C GLY A 51 -11.52 7.78 10.18
N LEU A 52 -11.06 9.03 10.15
CA LEU A 52 -10.00 9.46 9.24
C LEU A 52 -8.67 8.76 9.55
N GLN A 53 -8.29 8.73 10.83
CA GLN A 53 -7.08 8.03 11.27
C GLN A 53 -7.11 6.54 10.85
N ALA A 54 -8.21 5.84 11.14
CA ALA A 54 -8.38 4.43 10.79
C ALA A 54 -8.35 4.20 9.27
N GLY A 55 -9.00 5.06 8.49
CA GLY A 55 -8.98 5.01 7.03
C GLY A 55 -7.57 5.20 6.47
N CYS A 56 -6.84 6.19 6.95
CA CYS A 56 -5.45 6.44 6.53
C CYS A 56 -4.52 5.28 6.93
N ALA A 57 -4.66 4.77 8.16
CA ALA A 57 -3.89 3.61 8.61
C ALA A 57 -4.15 2.38 7.72
N TYR A 58 -5.41 2.09 7.39
CA TYR A 58 -5.78 1.00 6.51
C TYR A 58 -5.18 1.17 5.11
N MET A 59 -5.32 2.36 4.51
CA MET A 59 -4.80 2.64 3.18
C MET A 59 -3.27 2.53 3.09
N LEU A 60 -2.53 2.92 4.14
CA LEU A 60 -1.08 2.72 4.21
C LEU A 60 -0.70 1.24 4.16
N GLY A 61 -1.53 0.38 4.75
CA GLY A 61 -1.36 -1.07 4.65
C GLY A 61 -1.71 -1.62 3.26
N GLU A 62 -2.78 -1.11 2.61
CA GLU A 62 -3.17 -1.56 1.26
C GLU A 62 -2.14 -1.23 0.19
N VAL A 63 -1.47 -0.08 0.32
CA VAL A 63 -0.44 0.34 -0.63
C VAL A 63 0.96 -0.12 -0.20
N GLU A 64 1.06 -0.94 0.84
CA GLU A 64 2.32 -1.50 1.39
C GLU A 64 3.41 -0.43 1.59
N CYS A 65 3.01 0.74 2.13
CA CYS A 65 3.87 1.92 2.24
C CYS A 65 4.85 1.79 3.42
N ASP A 66 6.13 1.59 3.15
CA ASP A 66 7.19 1.49 4.17
C ASP A 66 7.30 2.75 5.04
N LYS A 67 7.02 3.94 4.49
CA LYS A 67 6.99 5.20 5.25
C LYS A 67 5.91 5.20 6.33
N GLY A 68 4.86 4.36 6.18
CA GLY A 68 3.78 4.19 7.14
C GLY A 68 4.16 3.36 8.37
N VAL A 69 5.27 2.61 8.34
CA VAL A 69 5.63 1.69 9.44
C VAL A 69 5.76 2.42 10.77
N ILE A 70 6.52 3.50 10.86
CA ILE A 70 6.74 4.22 12.11
C ILE A 70 5.46 4.87 12.66
N PRO A 71 4.65 5.60 11.86
CA PRO A 71 3.34 6.09 12.32
C PRO A 71 2.41 4.96 12.79
N LEU A 72 2.34 3.84 12.07
CA LEU A 72 1.51 2.69 12.46
C LEU A 72 1.98 2.02 13.75
N LEU A 73 3.29 1.92 13.98
CA LEU A 73 3.86 1.47 15.25
C LEU A 73 3.39 2.34 16.42
N ARG A 74 3.40 3.67 16.23
CA ARG A 74 2.92 4.61 17.25
C ARG A 74 1.44 4.40 17.56
N VAL A 75 0.59 4.22 16.54
CA VAL A 75 -0.83 3.92 16.74
C VAL A 75 -1.01 2.59 17.47
N LEU A 76 -0.31 1.53 17.07
CA LEU A 76 -0.40 0.22 17.71
C LEU A 76 -0.03 0.27 19.20
N HIS A 77 0.97 1.05 19.58
CA HIS A 77 1.46 1.10 20.96
C HIS A 77 0.71 2.09 21.86
N ASN A 78 0.24 3.21 21.31
CA ASN A 78 -0.18 4.35 22.12
C ASN A 78 -1.65 4.74 21.97
N ASP A 79 -2.36 4.28 20.93
CA ASP A 79 -3.75 4.66 20.73
C ASP A 79 -4.65 3.99 21.79
N LYS A 80 -5.54 4.78 22.37
CA LYS A 80 -6.47 4.29 23.41
C LYS A 80 -7.58 3.41 22.83
N ARG A 81 -7.89 3.56 21.53
CA ARG A 81 -8.96 2.84 20.84
C ARG A 81 -8.46 1.49 20.36
N GLU A 82 -9.12 0.42 20.77
CA GLU A 82 -8.80 -0.93 20.30
C GLU A 82 -8.84 -1.05 18.79
N GLU A 83 -9.84 -0.45 18.14
CA GLU A 83 -10.06 -0.47 16.70
C GLU A 83 -8.86 0.14 15.95
N ALA A 84 -8.34 1.26 16.43
CA ALA A 84 -7.16 1.90 15.84
C ALA A 84 -5.92 0.98 15.94
N ARG A 85 -5.70 0.38 17.12
CA ARG A 85 -4.59 -0.57 17.32
C ARG A 85 -4.72 -1.82 16.43
N ILE A 86 -5.94 -2.34 16.27
CA ILE A 86 -6.20 -3.50 15.39
C ILE A 86 -5.91 -3.16 13.93
N ILE A 87 -6.38 -2.00 13.45
CA ILE A 87 -6.14 -1.56 12.06
C ILE A 87 -4.64 -1.33 11.83
N ALA A 88 -3.96 -0.71 12.78
CA ALA A 88 -2.51 -0.51 12.70
C ALA A 88 -1.76 -1.86 12.62
N ALA A 89 -2.14 -2.84 13.44
CA ALA A 89 -1.56 -4.19 13.38
C ALA A 89 -1.83 -4.88 12.04
N LEU A 90 -3.05 -4.77 11.48
CA LEU A 90 -3.39 -5.32 10.17
C LEU A 90 -2.54 -4.67 9.07
N SER A 91 -2.38 -3.36 9.11
CA SER A 91 -1.61 -2.60 8.12
C SER A 91 -0.11 -2.94 8.20
N LEU A 92 0.44 -3.05 9.40
CA LEU A 92 1.82 -3.52 9.62
C LEU A 92 2.04 -4.95 9.10
N TYR A 93 1.04 -5.82 9.27
CA TYR A 93 1.07 -7.17 8.71
C TYR A 93 1.11 -7.15 7.17
N LYS A 94 0.30 -6.29 6.52
CA LYS A 94 0.26 -6.15 5.06
C LYS A 94 1.59 -5.63 4.50
N ILE A 95 2.15 -4.59 5.13
CA ILE A 95 3.46 -4.04 4.76
C ILE A 95 4.56 -5.10 4.90
N GLY A 96 4.49 -5.95 5.93
CA GLY A 96 5.43 -7.05 6.13
C GLY A 96 6.84 -6.62 6.61
N ASP A 97 7.04 -5.36 6.96
CA ASP A 97 8.31 -4.88 7.52
C ASP A 97 8.62 -5.59 8.85
N SER A 98 9.86 -5.99 9.03
CA SER A 98 10.32 -6.77 10.20
C SER A 98 10.04 -6.07 11.54
N ARG A 99 10.11 -4.74 11.59
CA ARG A 99 9.79 -3.92 12.79
C ARG A 99 8.31 -4.01 13.11
N GLY A 100 7.45 -3.94 12.08
CA GLY A 100 6.00 -4.08 12.20
C GLY A 100 5.61 -5.47 12.70
N ILE A 101 6.19 -6.52 12.10
CA ILE A 101 5.94 -7.91 12.49
C ILE A 101 6.41 -8.17 13.94
N PHE A 102 7.55 -7.63 14.33
CA PHE A 102 8.03 -7.71 15.71
C PHE A 102 7.07 -7.05 16.70
N ALA A 103 6.55 -5.86 16.37
CA ALA A 103 5.58 -5.16 17.22
C ALA A 103 4.25 -5.91 17.33
N ILE A 104 3.75 -6.51 16.24
CA ILE A 104 2.56 -7.38 16.27
C ILE A 104 2.80 -8.56 17.21
N ARG A 105 3.95 -9.22 17.14
CA ARG A 105 4.32 -10.32 18.04
C ARG A 105 4.35 -9.86 19.50
N GLN A 106 4.88 -8.69 19.80
CA GLN A 106 4.87 -8.14 21.16
C GLN A 106 3.44 -7.86 21.65
N ALA A 107 2.59 -7.27 20.80
CA ALA A 107 1.20 -6.98 21.15
C ALA A 107 0.41 -8.23 21.52
N ILE A 108 0.76 -9.43 21.05
CA ILE A 108 0.14 -10.70 21.45
C ILE A 108 0.23 -10.92 22.98
N GLY A 109 1.35 -10.53 23.58
CA GLY A 109 1.60 -10.75 25.01
C GLY A 109 1.25 -9.57 25.90
N PHE A 110 1.37 -8.34 25.38
CA PHE A 110 1.44 -7.15 26.21
C PHE A 110 0.32 -6.13 25.99
N ASP A 111 -0.51 -6.24 24.94
CA ASP A 111 -1.65 -5.33 24.77
C ASP A 111 -2.70 -5.55 25.87
N ASP A 112 -3.28 -4.49 26.40
CA ASP A 112 -4.29 -4.55 27.46
C ASP A 112 -5.59 -5.25 27.00
N SER A 113 -5.94 -5.10 25.70
CA SER A 113 -7.14 -5.67 25.13
C SER A 113 -6.96 -7.13 24.72
N LYS A 114 -7.80 -8.03 25.23
CA LYS A 114 -7.88 -9.42 24.78
C LYS A 114 -8.19 -9.55 23.30
N ARG A 115 -8.99 -8.61 22.76
CA ARG A 115 -9.37 -8.58 21.34
C ARG A 115 -8.17 -8.25 20.45
N VAL A 116 -7.38 -7.23 20.82
CA VAL A 116 -6.15 -6.86 20.11
C VAL A 116 -5.16 -8.02 20.14
N ARG A 117 -4.89 -8.59 21.32
CA ARG A 117 -3.99 -9.77 21.46
C ARG A 117 -4.37 -10.90 20.53
N ARG A 118 -5.67 -11.25 20.48
CA ARG A 118 -6.18 -12.32 19.63
C ARG A 118 -5.97 -12.04 18.15
N LEU A 119 -6.26 -10.83 17.68
CA LEU A 119 -6.12 -10.47 16.28
C LEU A 119 -4.65 -10.36 15.88
N CYS A 120 -3.80 -9.78 16.72
CA CYS A 120 -2.35 -9.80 16.51
C CYS A 120 -1.79 -11.23 16.36
N LYS A 121 -2.29 -12.19 17.16
CA LYS A 121 -1.91 -13.60 17.02
C LYS A 121 -2.31 -14.16 15.64
N ILE A 122 -3.51 -13.82 15.15
CA ILE A 122 -3.98 -14.25 13.83
C ILE A 122 -3.07 -13.67 12.74
N PHE A 123 -2.79 -12.36 12.78
CA PHE A 123 -1.92 -11.70 11.79
C PHE A 123 -0.49 -12.25 11.81
N TYR A 124 0.06 -12.50 12.99
CA TYR A 124 1.40 -13.07 13.11
C TYR A 124 1.46 -14.49 12.55
N ASN A 125 0.47 -15.34 12.85
CA ASN A 125 0.41 -16.69 12.30
C ASN A 125 0.24 -16.69 10.78
N ALA A 126 -0.60 -15.79 10.25
CA ALA A 126 -0.76 -15.64 8.80
C ALA A 126 0.55 -15.21 8.12
N TYR A 127 1.32 -14.32 8.76
CA TYR A 127 2.65 -13.95 8.26
C TYR A 127 3.61 -15.14 8.22
N LEU A 128 3.63 -15.98 9.27
CA LEU A 128 4.48 -17.18 9.31
C LEU A 128 4.12 -18.17 8.20
N LEU A 129 2.83 -18.42 7.99
CA LEU A 129 2.34 -19.30 6.91
C LEU A 129 2.72 -18.78 5.52
N LYS A 130 2.59 -17.46 5.29
CA LYS A 130 3.01 -16.84 4.03
C LYS A 130 4.52 -16.98 3.79
N LYS A 131 5.32 -16.91 4.86
CA LYS A 131 6.77 -17.06 4.79
C LYS A 131 7.22 -18.50 4.52
N GLU A 132 6.50 -19.50 5.06
CA GLU A 132 6.79 -20.91 4.84
C GLU A 132 6.36 -21.41 3.45
N ASN A 133 5.30 -20.81 2.86
CA ASN A 133 4.74 -21.18 1.56
C ASN A 133 4.76 -19.99 0.58
N PRO A 134 5.92 -19.56 0.06
CA PRO A 134 5.99 -18.42 -0.87
C PRO A 134 5.37 -18.68 -2.24
N THR A 135 5.01 -19.92 -2.56
CA THR A 135 4.65 -20.36 -3.93
C THR A 135 3.20 -20.14 -4.34
N SER A 136 2.31 -19.58 -3.51
CA SER A 136 0.88 -19.49 -3.87
C SER A 136 0.44 -18.13 -4.44
N THR A 137 1.31 -17.12 -4.48
CA THR A 137 0.94 -15.78 -4.97
C THR A 137 1.71 -15.35 -6.23
N ASP A 138 2.87 -15.97 -6.53
CA ASP A 138 3.74 -15.56 -7.64
C ASP A 138 3.49 -16.32 -8.96
N ILE A 139 2.60 -17.32 -8.98
CA ILE A 139 2.30 -18.12 -10.19
C ILE A 139 1.20 -17.49 -11.07
N ALA A 140 0.58 -16.40 -10.65
CA ALA A 140 -0.56 -15.79 -11.38
C ALA A 140 -0.17 -14.64 -12.31
N LEU A 141 1.12 -14.34 -12.53
CA LEU A 141 1.59 -13.22 -13.36
C LEU A 141 2.73 -13.62 -14.35
N GLU A 142 2.77 -14.87 -14.82
CA GLU A 142 3.50 -15.22 -16.06
C GLU A 142 2.55 -15.57 -17.19
#